data_badde24f4a4419d3646f6c36ae963dab
#
_entry.id   badde24f4a4419d3646f6c36ae963dab
#
_cell.length_a   1.000
_cell.length_b   1.000
_cell.length_c   1.000
_cell.angle_alpha   90.00
_cell.angle_beta   90.00
_cell.angle_gamma   90.00
#
_symmetry.space_group_name_H-M   'P 1'
#
loop_
_entity.id
_entity.type
_entity.pdbx_description
1 polymer ?
#
loop_
_entity_poly.entity_id
_entity_poly.type
_entity_poly.pdbx_seq_one_letter_code
_entity_poly.pdbx_strand_id
1 'polypeptide(L)'
;MLSYRAIKQSMTRVHQQWLAGACAVAVVVVVVVASQLLAAPKPADLSESPFALTANLLAEWQDGDVIVLVRHLERCSRVDAACLGEPSGITQRSTATGAELREQFSGLGLAATDIYSSPLIRTSQTRTLLFPEATANEDFLYQCKKNFVQDALAKKIPGRNLVLVTHSSCMDEVNESFAYGEVDYEYGASVFINVESQTEQQIIGFIDADDWSRTLAPQS
;
A
#
# COMPACT_ATOMS: atom_id res chain seq x y z
N MET A 1 38.71 -60.23 -11.25
CA MET A 1 39.31 -59.27 -10.28
C MET A 1 39.09 -57.88 -10.83
N LEU A 2 38.09 -57.12 -10.32
CA LEU A 2 37.98 -55.72 -10.61
C LEU A 2 39.17 -55.00 -9.93
N SER A 3 39.99 -54.34 -10.75
CA SER A 3 41.22 -53.71 -10.31
C SER A 3 40.92 -52.66 -9.21
N TYR A 4 41.64 -52.70 -8.11
CA TYR A 4 41.61 -51.71 -7.00
C TYR A 4 41.59 -50.25 -7.50
N ARG A 5 42.24 -49.98 -8.63
CA ARG A 5 42.21 -48.69 -9.33
C ARG A 5 40.83 -48.27 -9.82
N ALA A 6 40.01 -49.19 -10.32
CA ALA A 6 38.67 -48.87 -10.80
C ALA A 6 37.71 -48.50 -9.66
N ILE A 7 37.83 -49.19 -8.52
CA ILE A 7 37.03 -48.87 -7.32
C ILE A 7 37.42 -47.49 -6.76
N LYS A 8 38.71 -47.18 -6.67
CA LYS A 8 39.21 -45.88 -6.19
C LYS A 8 38.77 -44.73 -7.11
N GLN A 9 38.78 -44.93 -8.45
CA GLN A 9 38.30 -43.92 -9.39
C GLN A 9 36.77 -43.72 -9.33
N SER A 10 36.00 -44.76 -9.06
CA SER A 10 34.56 -44.64 -8.86
C SER A 10 34.22 -43.84 -7.58
N MET A 11 34.89 -44.14 -6.49
CA MET A 11 34.70 -43.43 -5.22
C MET A 11 35.06 -41.93 -5.32
N THR A 12 36.16 -41.60 -6.03
CA THR A 12 36.53 -40.19 -6.22
C THR A 12 35.51 -39.42 -7.08
N ARG A 13 34.96 -40.06 -8.13
CA ARG A 13 33.89 -39.42 -8.95
C ARG A 13 32.61 -39.20 -8.16
N VAL A 14 32.18 -40.16 -7.36
CA VAL A 14 31.01 -40.02 -6.50
C VAL A 14 31.23 -38.88 -5.48
N HIS A 15 32.39 -38.82 -4.83
CA HIS A 15 32.72 -37.77 -3.89
C HIS A 15 32.76 -36.40 -4.56
N GLN A 16 33.33 -36.29 -5.77
CA GLN A 16 33.32 -35.02 -6.54
C GLN A 16 31.90 -34.59 -6.94
N GLN A 17 31.00 -35.54 -7.29
CA GLN A 17 29.60 -35.24 -7.59
C GLN A 17 28.85 -34.72 -6.34
N TRP A 18 29.10 -35.33 -5.17
CA TRP A 18 28.53 -34.88 -3.90
C TRP A 18 29.03 -33.46 -3.50
N LEU A 19 30.32 -33.21 -3.69
CA LEU A 19 30.90 -31.89 -3.43
C LEU A 19 30.33 -30.86 -4.40
N ALA A 20 30.24 -31.17 -5.69
CA ALA A 20 29.63 -30.24 -6.66
C ALA A 20 28.15 -29.94 -6.35
N GLY A 21 27.38 -31.00 -5.96
CA GLY A 21 25.99 -30.83 -5.53
C GLY A 21 25.87 -29.94 -4.26
N ALA A 22 26.71 -30.16 -3.25
CA ALA A 22 26.73 -29.38 -2.03
C ALA A 22 27.09 -27.91 -2.30
N CYS A 23 28.09 -27.66 -3.18
CA CYS A 23 28.44 -26.29 -3.58
C CYS A 23 27.29 -25.60 -4.33
N ALA A 24 26.60 -26.30 -5.23
CA ALA A 24 25.45 -25.75 -5.95
C ALA A 24 24.31 -25.35 -4.99
N VAL A 25 23.98 -26.21 -4.04
CA VAL A 25 22.99 -25.92 -3.00
C VAL A 25 23.41 -24.71 -2.14
N ALA A 26 24.68 -24.64 -1.72
CA ALA A 26 25.18 -23.51 -0.94
C ALA A 26 25.09 -22.17 -1.72
N VAL A 27 25.41 -22.19 -3.02
CA VAL A 27 25.26 -20.99 -3.88
C VAL A 27 23.81 -20.56 -3.97
N VAL A 28 22.87 -21.49 -4.19
CA VAL A 28 21.45 -21.18 -4.25
C VAL A 28 20.95 -20.59 -2.94
N VAL A 29 21.33 -21.16 -1.80
CA VAL A 29 20.97 -20.63 -0.48
C VAL A 29 21.53 -19.21 -0.27
N VAL A 30 22.78 -18.97 -0.63
CA VAL A 30 23.40 -17.63 -0.52
C VAL A 30 22.67 -16.64 -1.41
N VAL A 31 22.33 -16.99 -2.64
CA VAL A 31 21.59 -16.12 -3.57
C VAL A 31 20.20 -15.80 -3.02
N VAL A 32 19.46 -16.80 -2.52
CA VAL A 32 18.13 -16.60 -1.93
C VAL A 32 18.20 -15.70 -0.70
N VAL A 33 19.13 -15.95 0.22
CA VAL A 33 19.31 -15.11 1.42
C VAL A 33 19.72 -13.71 1.03
N ALA A 34 20.64 -13.54 0.10
CA ALA A 34 21.06 -12.23 -0.38
C ALA A 34 19.91 -11.47 -1.05
N SER A 35 19.07 -12.15 -1.85
CA SER A 35 17.90 -11.50 -2.47
C SER A 35 16.88 -11.04 -1.45
N GLN A 36 16.66 -11.78 -0.38
CA GLN A 36 15.75 -11.38 0.71
C GLN A 36 16.31 -10.20 1.53
N LEU A 37 17.63 -10.18 1.78
CA LEU A 37 18.28 -9.09 2.52
C LEU A 37 18.38 -7.79 1.70
N LEU A 38 18.34 -7.88 0.37
CA LEU A 38 18.42 -6.74 -0.54
C LEU A 38 17.04 -6.25 -1.01
N ALA A 39 15.97 -6.98 -0.67
CA ALA A 39 14.61 -6.55 -1.00
C ALA A 39 14.27 -5.26 -0.22
N ALA A 40 13.72 -4.26 -0.92
CA ALA A 40 13.24 -3.07 -0.26
C ALA A 40 12.13 -3.44 0.76
N PRO A 41 12.09 -2.81 1.94
CA PRO A 41 11.03 -3.04 2.91
C PRO A 41 9.68 -2.66 2.31
N LYS A 42 8.59 -3.18 2.87
CA LYS A 42 7.23 -2.77 2.51
C LYS A 42 6.63 -1.92 3.63
N PRO A 43 5.72 -0.98 3.32
CA PRO A 43 4.90 -0.34 4.34
C PRO A 43 4.21 -1.37 5.24
N ALA A 44 4.02 -1.04 6.49
CA ALA A 44 3.34 -1.92 7.45
C ALA A 44 1.86 -2.09 7.07
N ASP A 45 1.38 -3.32 7.02
CA ASP A 45 -0.04 -3.60 7.03
C ASP A 45 -0.55 -3.42 8.46
N LEU A 46 -1.37 -2.41 8.70
CA LEU A 46 -1.84 -2.05 10.04
C LEU A 46 -2.83 -3.09 10.60
N SER A 47 -3.46 -3.87 9.75
CA SER A 47 -4.37 -4.94 10.16
C SER A 47 -3.64 -6.15 10.76
N GLU A 48 -2.37 -6.34 10.42
CA GLU A 48 -1.49 -7.41 10.89
C GLU A 48 -0.42 -6.89 11.88
N SER A 49 -0.37 -5.59 12.10
CA SER A 49 0.66 -4.91 12.87
C SER A 49 0.32 -4.83 14.37
N PRO A 50 1.31 -4.62 15.25
CA PRO A 50 1.05 -4.36 16.65
C PRO A 50 0.13 -3.15 16.84
N PHE A 51 -0.80 -3.23 17.79
CA PHE A 51 -1.74 -2.15 18.15
C PHE A 51 -1.06 -0.77 18.35
N ALA A 52 0.18 -0.75 18.77
CA ALA A 52 0.94 0.49 18.93
C ALA A 52 1.01 1.34 17.65
N LEU A 53 1.11 0.72 16.46
CA LEU A 53 1.11 1.47 15.19
C LEU A 53 -0.26 2.08 14.88
N THR A 54 -1.34 1.36 15.16
CA THR A 54 -2.70 1.89 15.00
C THR A 54 -2.97 3.01 16.01
N ALA A 55 -2.52 2.86 17.26
CA ALA A 55 -2.63 3.90 18.27
C ALA A 55 -1.85 5.17 17.87
N ASN A 56 -0.66 5.00 17.28
CA ASN A 56 0.10 6.11 16.73
C ASN A 56 -0.66 6.82 15.59
N LEU A 57 -1.20 6.06 14.63
CA LEU A 57 -2.03 6.62 13.56
C LEU A 57 -3.19 7.45 14.12
N LEU A 58 -3.89 6.95 15.14
CA LEU A 58 -5.02 7.67 15.74
C LEU A 58 -4.58 8.97 16.45
N ALA A 59 -3.43 8.97 17.11
CA ALA A 59 -2.87 10.17 17.72
C ALA A 59 -2.51 11.22 16.66
N GLU A 60 -1.75 10.84 15.63
CA GLU A 60 -1.37 11.72 14.52
C GLU A 60 -2.59 12.28 13.76
N TRP A 61 -3.65 11.44 13.62
CA TRP A 61 -4.92 11.89 13.04
C TRP A 61 -5.59 12.96 13.87
N GLN A 62 -5.59 12.84 15.21
CA GLN A 62 -6.17 13.83 16.12
C GLN A 62 -5.41 15.15 16.08
N ASP A 63 -4.08 15.10 15.91
CA ASP A 63 -3.22 16.27 15.80
C ASP A 63 -3.32 16.95 14.42
N GLY A 64 -3.93 16.27 13.45
CA GLY A 64 -4.09 16.78 12.10
C GLY A 64 -2.82 16.65 11.27
N ASP A 65 -1.95 15.69 11.56
CA ASP A 65 -0.63 15.53 10.97
C ASP A 65 -0.54 14.34 9.98
N VAL A 66 -1.69 13.91 9.43
CA VAL A 66 -1.75 12.79 8.51
C VAL A 66 -2.12 13.23 7.09
N ILE A 67 -1.42 12.68 6.10
CA ILE A 67 -1.88 12.60 4.70
C ILE A 67 -2.33 11.16 4.44
N VAL A 68 -3.53 10.98 3.88
CA VAL A 68 -4.06 9.67 3.50
C VAL A 68 -4.26 9.61 1.99
N LEU A 69 -3.67 8.61 1.35
CA LEU A 69 -3.99 8.27 -0.03
C LEU A 69 -5.04 7.16 -0.03
N VAL A 70 -6.18 7.38 -0.67
CA VAL A 70 -7.23 6.38 -0.84
C VAL A 70 -7.26 5.93 -2.29
N ARG A 71 -6.98 4.65 -2.55
CA ARG A 71 -7.17 4.08 -3.88
C ARG A 71 -8.65 4.08 -4.25
N HIS A 72 -9.00 4.49 -5.48
CA HIS A 72 -10.37 4.38 -5.94
C HIS A 72 -10.91 2.95 -5.82
N LEU A 73 -12.21 2.80 -5.63
CA LEU A 73 -12.92 1.53 -5.56
C LEU A 73 -12.83 0.74 -6.87
N GLU A 74 -13.31 -0.50 -6.87
CA GLU A 74 -13.14 -1.46 -7.96
C GLU A 74 -13.52 -0.88 -9.32
N ARG A 75 -12.57 -0.91 -10.24
CA ARG A 75 -12.73 -0.33 -11.57
C ARG A 75 -13.60 -1.20 -12.49
N CYS A 76 -14.71 -0.66 -12.98
CA CYS A 76 -15.67 -1.38 -13.80
C CYS A 76 -15.03 -1.96 -15.08
N SER A 77 -14.17 -1.22 -15.77
CA SER A 77 -13.52 -1.68 -17.02
C SER A 77 -12.47 -2.78 -16.84
N ARG A 78 -12.25 -3.30 -15.62
CA ARG A 78 -11.28 -4.35 -15.32
C ARG A 78 -11.90 -5.67 -14.89
N VAL A 79 -13.21 -5.69 -14.73
CA VAL A 79 -13.96 -6.87 -14.24
C VAL A 79 -15.27 -7.03 -15.03
N ASP A 80 -15.82 -8.24 -15.05
CA ASP A 80 -17.13 -8.51 -15.61
C ASP A 80 -18.19 -8.30 -14.51
N ALA A 81 -18.59 -7.03 -14.32
CA ALA A 81 -19.58 -6.64 -13.33
C ALA A 81 -20.36 -5.40 -13.80
N ALA A 82 -21.55 -5.18 -13.25
CA ALA A 82 -22.34 -3.99 -13.55
C ALA A 82 -21.61 -2.71 -13.08
N CYS A 83 -21.57 -1.70 -13.94
CA CYS A 83 -20.97 -0.40 -13.66
C CYS A 83 -21.92 0.51 -12.88
N LEU A 84 -21.37 1.33 -11.99
CA LEU A 84 -22.08 2.45 -11.40
C LEU A 84 -22.06 3.63 -12.40
N GLY A 85 -22.92 3.56 -13.43
CA GLY A 85 -22.95 4.54 -14.51
C GLY A 85 -21.93 4.24 -15.60
N GLU A 86 -20.96 5.13 -15.80
CA GLU A 86 -19.98 5.07 -16.89
C GLU A 86 -19.00 3.89 -16.79
N PRO A 87 -18.65 3.23 -17.91
CA PRO A 87 -17.69 2.10 -17.91
C PRO A 87 -16.29 2.44 -17.39
N SER A 88 -15.88 3.70 -17.47
CA SER A 88 -14.61 4.20 -16.91
C SER A 88 -14.63 4.42 -15.40
N GLY A 89 -15.80 4.28 -14.78
CA GLY A 89 -16.04 4.43 -13.36
C GLY A 89 -15.78 3.17 -12.54
N ILE A 90 -16.46 3.08 -11.39
CA ILE A 90 -16.41 1.94 -10.48
C ILE A 90 -17.57 0.97 -10.73
N THR A 91 -17.48 -0.23 -10.15
CA THR A 91 -18.57 -1.21 -10.20
C THR A 91 -19.73 -0.81 -9.29
N GLN A 92 -20.95 -1.27 -9.59
CA GLN A 92 -22.10 -1.06 -8.74
C GLN A 92 -21.92 -1.74 -7.37
N ARG A 93 -21.30 -2.93 -7.32
CA ARG A 93 -21.05 -3.65 -6.06
C ARG A 93 -20.10 -2.90 -5.12
N SER A 94 -19.22 -2.05 -5.62
CA SER A 94 -18.34 -1.19 -4.81
C SER A 94 -19.08 -0.18 -3.93
N THR A 95 -20.38 0.04 -4.13
CA THR A 95 -21.16 0.95 -3.28
C THR A 95 -21.25 0.48 -1.84
N ALA A 96 -21.26 -0.84 -1.60
CA ALA A 96 -21.23 -1.41 -0.24
C ALA A 96 -19.91 -1.08 0.45
N THR A 97 -18.77 -1.42 -0.16
CA THR A 97 -17.43 -1.07 0.35
C THR A 97 -17.29 0.44 0.57
N GLY A 98 -17.82 1.25 -0.35
CA GLY A 98 -17.82 2.71 -0.20
C GLY A 98 -18.63 3.20 1.00
N ALA A 99 -19.75 2.56 1.33
CA ALA A 99 -20.55 2.88 2.51
C ALA A 99 -19.80 2.52 3.81
N GLU A 100 -19.18 1.34 3.85
CA GLU A 100 -18.37 0.90 4.99
C GLU A 100 -17.18 1.82 5.24
N LEU A 101 -16.40 2.15 4.21
CA LEU A 101 -15.29 3.09 4.33
C LEU A 101 -15.74 4.47 4.78
N ARG A 102 -16.90 4.97 4.31
CA ARG A 102 -17.48 6.23 4.81
C ARG A 102 -17.68 6.20 6.32
N GLU A 103 -18.25 5.12 6.86
CA GLU A 103 -18.47 4.97 8.30
C GLU A 103 -17.14 4.99 9.06
N GLN A 104 -16.12 4.29 8.56
CA GLN A 104 -14.79 4.27 9.18
C GLN A 104 -14.13 5.66 9.18
N PHE A 105 -14.10 6.36 8.06
CA PHE A 105 -13.57 7.73 7.99
C PHE A 105 -14.37 8.71 8.85
N SER A 106 -15.70 8.54 8.91
CA SER A 106 -16.54 9.34 9.81
C SER A 106 -16.22 9.09 11.28
N GLY A 107 -15.89 7.86 11.63
CA GLY A 107 -15.44 7.46 12.97
C GLY A 107 -14.10 8.10 13.37
N LEU A 108 -13.19 8.32 12.44
CA LEU A 108 -11.95 9.07 12.69
C LEU A 108 -12.21 10.56 12.96
N GLY A 109 -13.32 11.12 12.44
CA GLY A 109 -13.64 12.55 12.49
C GLY A 109 -13.01 13.33 11.33
N LEU A 110 -13.86 14.05 10.59
CA LEU A 110 -13.46 14.75 9.35
C LEU A 110 -13.51 16.28 9.48
N ALA A 111 -13.80 16.84 10.66
CA ALA A 111 -13.96 18.29 10.86
C ALA A 111 -12.69 19.10 10.52
N ALA A 112 -11.52 18.55 10.84
CA ALA A 112 -10.22 19.14 10.53
C ALA A 112 -9.53 18.36 9.38
N THR A 113 -10.25 18.16 8.24
CA THR A 113 -9.73 17.36 7.12
C THR A 113 -10.05 18.05 5.80
N ASP A 114 -9.04 18.19 4.96
CA ASP A 114 -9.18 18.64 3.58
C ASP A 114 -9.19 17.42 2.66
N ILE A 115 -10.09 17.41 1.67
CA ILE A 115 -10.32 16.21 0.83
C ILE A 115 -10.29 16.60 -0.65
N TYR A 116 -9.41 15.96 -1.40
CA TYR A 116 -9.28 16.14 -2.85
C TYR A 116 -9.36 14.81 -3.58
N SER A 117 -9.76 14.82 -4.83
CA SER A 117 -9.70 13.64 -5.69
C SER A 117 -9.08 13.94 -7.05
N SER A 118 -8.53 12.90 -7.66
CA SER A 118 -8.24 12.92 -9.10
C SER A 118 -9.52 13.24 -9.90
N PRO A 119 -9.43 13.94 -11.05
CA PRO A 119 -10.62 14.29 -11.85
C PRO A 119 -11.24 13.11 -12.60
N LEU A 120 -10.67 11.91 -12.53
CA LEU A 120 -11.20 10.75 -13.26
C LEU A 120 -12.51 10.24 -12.63
N ILE A 121 -13.40 9.71 -13.47
CA ILE A 121 -14.76 9.28 -13.06
C ILE A 121 -14.70 8.32 -11.86
N ARG A 122 -13.86 7.31 -11.89
CA ARG A 122 -13.71 6.33 -10.80
C ARG A 122 -13.31 6.92 -9.46
N THR A 123 -12.41 7.90 -9.46
CA THR A 123 -12.00 8.61 -8.24
C THR A 123 -13.08 9.58 -7.77
N SER A 124 -13.73 10.29 -8.69
CA SER A 124 -14.86 11.15 -8.37
C SER A 124 -16.05 10.38 -7.79
N GLN A 125 -16.37 9.21 -8.33
CA GLN A 125 -17.42 8.34 -7.77
C GLN A 125 -17.02 7.80 -6.39
N THR A 126 -15.77 7.36 -6.21
CA THR A 126 -15.25 6.93 -4.91
C THR A 126 -15.35 8.06 -3.88
N ARG A 127 -14.85 9.26 -4.22
CA ARG A 127 -14.97 10.43 -3.36
C ARG A 127 -16.41 10.74 -2.98
N THR A 128 -17.34 10.69 -3.94
CA THR A 128 -18.77 10.97 -3.68
C THR A 128 -19.38 9.95 -2.72
N LEU A 129 -18.95 8.67 -2.80
CA LEU A 129 -19.42 7.63 -1.87
C LEU A 129 -18.84 7.81 -0.46
N LEU A 130 -17.56 8.10 -0.34
CA LEU A 130 -16.86 8.20 0.95
C LEU A 130 -17.08 9.59 1.60
N PHE A 131 -17.01 10.64 0.81
CA PHE A 131 -16.94 12.04 1.26
C PHE A 131 -17.91 12.92 0.43
N PRO A 132 -19.22 12.80 0.62
CA PRO A 132 -20.22 13.44 -0.26
C PRO A 132 -20.14 14.97 -0.28
N GLU A 133 -19.66 15.58 0.80
CA GLU A 133 -19.50 17.04 0.89
C GLU A 133 -18.24 17.57 0.18
N ALA A 134 -17.29 16.68 -0.14
CA ALA A 134 -16.07 17.09 -0.82
C ALA A 134 -16.29 17.23 -2.32
N THR A 135 -15.82 18.32 -2.92
CA THR A 135 -16.02 18.60 -4.36
C THR A 135 -14.74 18.91 -5.11
N ALA A 136 -13.62 19.13 -4.42
CA ALA A 136 -12.37 19.57 -5.01
C ALA A 136 -11.62 18.46 -5.74
N ASN A 137 -11.10 18.79 -6.94
CA ASN A 137 -10.26 17.92 -7.74
C ASN A 137 -8.87 18.53 -7.92
N GLU A 138 -7.86 17.66 -8.05
CA GLU A 138 -6.46 18.05 -8.29
C GLU A 138 -5.83 17.14 -9.36
N ASP A 139 -5.21 17.75 -10.35
CA ASP A 139 -4.65 17.03 -11.51
C ASP A 139 -3.42 16.20 -11.14
N PHE A 140 -2.61 16.61 -10.15
CA PHE A 140 -1.46 15.83 -9.72
C PHE A 140 -1.84 14.44 -9.20
N LEU A 141 -3.06 14.28 -8.66
CA LEU A 141 -3.62 13.01 -8.20
C LEU A 141 -3.92 12.00 -9.33
N TYR A 142 -3.86 12.45 -10.57
CA TYR A 142 -3.96 11.61 -11.77
C TYR A 142 -2.60 11.38 -12.43
N GLN A 143 -1.72 12.37 -12.37
CA GLN A 143 -0.45 12.34 -13.10
C GLN A 143 0.59 11.45 -12.42
N CYS A 144 0.54 11.28 -11.11
CA CYS A 144 1.42 10.42 -10.29
C CYS A 144 2.91 10.57 -10.70
N LYS A 145 3.42 11.79 -10.65
CA LYS A 145 4.80 12.12 -11.04
C LYS A 145 5.73 12.03 -9.83
N LYS A 146 7.04 11.97 -10.08
CA LYS A 146 8.11 11.93 -9.06
C LYS A 146 8.07 13.02 -7.99
N ASN A 147 7.37 14.11 -8.20
CA ASN A 147 7.15 15.17 -7.21
C ASN A 147 5.80 15.04 -6.47
N PHE A 148 5.14 13.88 -6.57
CA PHE A 148 3.80 13.66 -5.97
C PHE A 148 3.75 13.98 -4.48
N VAL A 149 4.76 13.53 -3.72
CA VAL A 149 4.83 13.78 -2.27
C VAL A 149 4.96 15.28 -1.98
N GLN A 150 5.79 16.01 -2.75
CA GLN A 150 5.94 17.46 -2.61
C GLN A 150 4.65 18.20 -2.96
N ASP A 151 3.94 17.77 -4.02
CA ASP A 151 2.66 18.35 -4.41
C ASP A 151 1.59 18.12 -3.34
N ALA A 152 1.58 16.93 -2.70
CA ALA A 152 0.70 16.62 -1.57
C ALA A 152 1.04 17.48 -0.33
N LEU A 153 2.33 17.62 0.01
CA LEU A 153 2.79 18.47 1.10
C LEU A 153 2.43 19.95 0.88
N ALA A 154 2.48 20.43 -0.35
CA ALA A 154 2.09 21.80 -0.69
C ALA A 154 0.59 22.07 -0.46
N LYS A 155 -0.25 21.03 -0.43
CA LYS A 155 -1.69 21.11 -0.08
C LYS A 155 -1.97 20.92 1.38
N LYS A 156 -1.04 20.36 2.15
CA LYS A 156 -1.20 20.08 3.57
C LYS A 156 -1.20 21.37 4.38
N ILE A 157 -2.28 21.57 5.13
CA ILE A 157 -2.41 22.68 6.07
C ILE A 157 -2.05 22.18 7.47
N PRO A 158 -1.19 22.84 8.24
CA PRO A 158 -0.86 22.46 9.62
C PRO A 158 -2.12 22.31 10.48
N GLY A 159 -2.18 21.25 11.29
CA GLY A 159 -3.31 20.93 12.17
C GLY A 159 -4.58 20.46 11.42
N ARG A 160 -4.48 20.12 10.14
CA ARG A 160 -5.58 19.56 9.35
C ARG A 160 -5.11 18.34 8.57
N ASN A 161 -5.80 17.23 8.66
CA ASN A 161 -5.52 16.06 7.83
C ASN A 161 -5.80 16.34 6.36
N LEU A 162 -5.17 15.57 5.49
CA LEU A 162 -5.34 15.65 4.04
C LEU A 162 -5.69 14.28 3.48
N VAL A 163 -6.87 14.14 2.87
CA VAL A 163 -7.29 12.91 2.18
C VAL A 163 -7.23 13.12 0.67
N LEU A 164 -6.56 12.22 -0.01
CA LEU A 164 -6.29 12.25 -1.45
C LEU A 164 -6.84 10.99 -2.12
N VAL A 165 -8.01 11.08 -2.78
CA VAL A 165 -8.59 9.96 -3.53
C VAL A 165 -7.90 9.84 -4.90
N THR A 166 -7.16 8.75 -5.10
CA THR A 166 -6.20 8.61 -6.19
C THR A 166 -6.13 7.17 -6.76
N HIS A 167 -4.99 6.77 -7.30
CA HIS A 167 -4.73 5.54 -8.05
C HIS A 167 -3.57 4.76 -7.45
N SER A 168 -3.49 3.44 -7.73
CA SER A 168 -2.34 2.62 -7.30
C SER A 168 -1.01 3.20 -7.77
N SER A 169 -0.93 3.70 -9.01
CA SER A 169 0.30 4.33 -9.52
C SER A 169 0.82 5.52 -8.69
N CYS A 170 -0.06 6.26 -8.02
CA CYS A 170 0.36 7.32 -7.11
C CYS A 170 0.83 6.76 -5.76
N MET A 171 0.25 5.65 -5.32
CA MET A 171 0.73 4.94 -4.13
C MET A 171 2.10 4.30 -4.37
N ASP A 172 2.32 3.74 -5.59
CA ASP A 172 3.62 3.22 -6.00
C ASP A 172 4.69 4.33 -6.00
N GLU A 173 4.36 5.51 -6.52
CA GLU A 173 5.26 6.68 -6.49
C GLU A 173 5.58 7.14 -5.06
N VAL A 174 4.61 7.06 -4.14
CA VAL A 174 4.84 7.31 -2.70
C VAL A 174 5.77 6.26 -2.13
N ASN A 175 5.53 4.98 -2.38
CA ASN A 175 6.41 3.91 -1.90
C ASN A 175 7.85 4.12 -2.40
N GLU A 176 8.05 4.42 -3.69
CA GLU A 176 9.37 4.70 -4.27
C GLU A 176 10.03 5.91 -3.59
N SER A 177 9.27 6.99 -3.34
CA SER A 177 9.77 8.21 -2.69
C SER A 177 10.29 7.97 -1.25
N PHE A 178 9.74 6.97 -0.57
CA PHE A 178 10.15 6.55 0.80
C PHE A 178 11.05 5.31 0.80
N ALA A 179 11.57 4.90 -0.35
CA ALA A 179 12.42 3.71 -0.52
C ALA A 179 11.77 2.39 -0.08
N TYR A 180 10.45 2.30 -0.17
CA TYR A 180 9.69 1.04 -0.02
C TYR A 180 9.56 0.31 -1.36
N GLY A 181 9.40 -0.99 -1.28
CA GLY A 181 9.07 -1.85 -2.43
C GLY A 181 7.60 -1.77 -2.82
N GLU A 182 7.28 -2.37 -3.97
CA GLU A 182 5.91 -2.44 -4.48
C GLU A 182 4.97 -3.20 -3.53
N VAL A 183 3.75 -2.69 -3.39
CA VAL A 183 2.64 -3.32 -2.69
C VAL A 183 1.44 -3.34 -3.63
N ASP A 184 0.80 -4.49 -3.77
CA ASP A 184 -0.45 -4.60 -4.51
C ASP A 184 -1.61 -4.19 -3.60
N TYR A 185 -1.74 -2.88 -3.40
CA TYR A 185 -2.84 -2.32 -2.61
C TYR A 185 -4.19 -2.68 -3.24
N GLU A 186 -5.13 -3.16 -2.47
CA GLU A 186 -6.47 -3.46 -2.93
C GLU A 186 -7.28 -2.21 -3.30
N TYR A 187 -8.38 -2.38 -4.02
CA TYR A 187 -9.32 -1.28 -4.29
C TYR A 187 -9.91 -0.75 -2.98
N GLY A 188 -9.85 0.56 -2.77
CA GLY A 188 -10.27 1.18 -1.51
C GLY A 188 -9.22 1.19 -0.41
N ALA A 189 -8.04 0.59 -0.63
CA ALA A 189 -6.93 0.66 0.31
C ALA A 189 -6.54 2.10 0.63
N SER A 190 -6.10 2.32 1.85
CA SER A 190 -5.67 3.62 2.36
C SER A 190 -4.24 3.54 2.89
N VAL A 191 -3.34 4.39 2.38
CA VAL A 191 -1.96 4.55 2.84
C VAL A 191 -1.85 5.82 3.67
N PHE A 192 -1.28 5.71 4.87
CA PHE A 192 -1.17 6.79 5.85
C PHE A 192 0.27 7.26 5.96
N ILE A 193 0.47 8.57 5.86
CA ILE A 193 1.76 9.23 5.92
C ILE A 193 1.70 10.24 7.08
N ASN A 194 2.60 10.12 8.05
CA ASN A 194 2.85 11.14 9.06
C ASN A 194 3.62 12.30 8.43
N VAL A 195 3.21 13.52 8.77
CA VAL A 195 3.82 14.76 8.29
C VAL A 195 3.93 15.79 9.42
N GLU A 196 4.28 15.34 10.62
CA GLU A 196 4.49 16.20 11.80
C GLU A 196 5.42 17.39 11.50
N SER A 197 6.39 17.19 10.60
CA SER A 197 7.20 18.28 10.07
C SER A 197 7.34 18.19 8.55
N GLN A 198 7.56 19.32 7.89
CA GLN A 198 7.84 19.32 6.43
C GLN A 198 9.16 18.66 6.06
N THR A 199 10.01 18.38 7.02
CA THR A 199 11.34 17.75 6.83
C THR A 199 11.40 16.29 7.23
N GLU A 200 10.43 15.81 8.01
CA GLU A 200 10.36 14.44 8.49
C GLU A 200 8.99 13.86 8.18
N GLN A 201 8.90 13.12 7.09
CA GLN A 201 7.70 12.37 6.73
C GLN A 201 8.03 10.89 6.76
N GLN A 202 7.05 10.08 7.14
CA GLN A 202 7.16 8.61 7.08
C GLN A 202 5.83 7.96 6.77
N ILE A 203 5.85 6.85 6.06
CA ILE A 203 4.66 6.01 5.93
C ILE A 203 4.43 5.31 7.27
N ILE A 204 3.27 5.54 7.90
CA ILE A 204 2.82 4.84 9.11
C ILE A 204 2.48 3.39 8.74
N GLY A 205 1.77 3.21 7.62
CA GLY A 205 1.32 1.93 7.12
C GLY A 205 0.14 2.08 6.17
N PHE A 206 -0.52 0.96 5.88
CA PHE A 206 -1.73 0.94 5.08
C PHE A 206 -2.81 0.06 5.71
N ILE A 207 -4.06 0.26 5.28
CA ILE A 207 -5.22 -0.58 5.61
C ILE A 207 -5.96 -0.87 4.31
N ASP A 208 -6.17 -2.14 3.98
CA ASP A 208 -7.04 -2.52 2.87
C ASP A 208 -8.52 -2.34 3.24
N ALA A 209 -9.39 -2.20 2.23
CA ALA A 209 -10.78 -1.78 2.47
C ALA A 209 -11.54 -2.68 3.44
N ASP A 210 -11.33 -4.01 3.36
CA ASP A 210 -12.03 -5.01 4.16
C ASP A 210 -11.49 -5.13 5.60
N ASP A 211 -10.34 -4.49 5.88
CA ASP A 211 -9.61 -4.63 7.14
C ASP A 211 -9.84 -3.50 8.14
N TRP A 212 -10.49 -2.43 7.72
CA TRP A 212 -10.70 -1.26 8.55
C TRP A 212 -11.41 -1.56 9.88
N SER A 213 -12.49 -2.33 9.84
CA SER A 213 -13.30 -2.63 11.03
C SER A 213 -12.51 -3.38 12.09
N ARG A 214 -11.64 -4.31 11.71
CA ARG A 214 -10.80 -5.06 12.66
C ARG A 214 -9.59 -4.26 13.13
N THR A 215 -9.06 -3.37 12.29
CA THR A 215 -7.87 -2.55 12.59
C THR A 215 -8.18 -1.45 13.59
N LEU A 216 -9.33 -0.78 13.45
CA LEU A 216 -9.73 0.33 14.31
C LEU A 216 -10.69 -0.07 15.42
N ALA A 217 -11.04 -1.36 15.53
CA ALA A 217 -11.90 -1.83 16.62
C ALA A 217 -11.26 -1.55 17.98
N PRO A 218 -12.04 -1.08 19.01
CA PRO A 218 -11.55 -0.98 20.37
C PRO A 218 -11.03 -2.34 20.84
N GLN A 219 -9.78 -2.41 21.27
CA GLN A 219 -9.23 -3.63 21.87
C GLN A 219 -9.91 -3.82 23.22
N SER A 220 -10.70 -4.89 23.34
CA SER A 220 -11.41 -5.27 24.57
C SER A 220 -10.49 -5.91 25.60
#